data_cbfa3ae5f0798e11f0427082f62edb20
#
_entry.id   cbfa3ae5f0798e11f0427082f62edb20
#
_cell.length_a   1.000
_cell.length_b   1.000
_cell.length_c   1.000
_cell.angle_alpha   90.00
_cell.angle_beta   90.00
_cell.angle_gamma   90.00
#
_symmetry.space_group_name_H-M   'P 1'
#
loop_
_entity.id
_entity.type
_entity.pdbx_description
1 polymer ?
#
loop_
_entity_poly.entity_id
_entity_poly.type
_entity_poly.pdbx_seq_one_letter_code
_entity_poly.pdbx_strand_id
1 'polypeptide(L)'
;MSPSKSKNLTPSYAVIQGLYWMYFAAIMSFSGFFLLSGGFTNTQIGILAAIAGLLSAVLQPVLAGYADQPQSPSLKKLIQMLYFLQLILVIGLFLSHSLILTGLLYGSSIALLQLMTPFINSLGMESINQGHSLNFGLARGMGSVAYACICYILGIITVKAGPVSIPITVIVLTLLSLGILILFPFSKAKSDSTATNAPKSSSDNNPILFFRKYKRFSLVLLGCIFIYLSHVLLNNFNFQIALAKGGRKCRNGNSLSNRRHM
;
A
#
# COMPACT_ATOMS: atom_id res chain seq x y z
N MET A 1 -2.68 41.88 -6.45
CA MET A 1 -2.47 40.50 -5.99
C MET A 1 -1.19 40.01 -6.63
N SER A 2 -0.11 39.87 -5.86
CA SER A 2 1.15 39.33 -6.38
C SER A 2 0.95 37.82 -6.67
N PRO A 3 1.43 37.30 -7.82
CA PRO A 3 1.31 35.89 -8.11
C PRO A 3 2.13 35.12 -7.08
N SER A 4 1.44 34.37 -6.22
CA SER A 4 2.08 33.41 -5.32
C SER A 4 2.98 32.52 -6.18
N LYS A 5 4.30 32.56 -5.95
CA LYS A 5 5.27 31.71 -6.64
C LYS A 5 4.81 30.25 -6.51
N SER A 6 4.31 29.66 -7.59
CA SER A 6 3.95 28.26 -7.66
C SER A 6 5.17 27.43 -7.23
N LYS A 7 5.08 26.78 -6.08
CA LYS A 7 6.17 25.95 -5.55
C LYS A 7 6.18 24.62 -6.29
N ASN A 8 7.33 24.22 -6.83
CA ASN A 8 7.46 22.90 -7.44
C ASN A 8 7.55 21.83 -6.33
N LEU A 9 6.50 21.06 -6.19
CA LEU A 9 6.39 19.98 -5.19
C LEU A 9 6.72 18.59 -5.75
N THR A 10 7.06 18.49 -7.04
CA THR A 10 7.38 17.21 -7.69
C THR A 10 8.43 16.40 -6.94
N PRO A 11 9.61 16.96 -6.51
CA PRO A 11 10.61 16.17 -5.81
C PRO A 11 10.13 15.65 -4.46
N SER A 12 9.51 16.52 -3.66
CA SER A 12 9.02 16.15 -2.33
C SER A 12 7.92 15.08 -2.40
N TYR A 13 7.01 15.21 -3.36
CA TYR A 13 5.96 14.22 -3.57
C TYR A 13 6.49 12.92 -4.17
N ALA A 14 7.52 12.98 -5.02
CA ALA A 14 8.20 11.78 -5.53
C ALA A 14 8.85 10.97 -4.41
N VAL A 15 9.43 11.64 -3.40
CA VAL A 15 9.96 10.97 -2.20
C VAL A 15 8.84 10.34 -1.39
N ILE A 16 7.69 11.02 -1.21
CA ILE A 16 6.52 10.43 -0.52
C ILE A 16 6.04 9.17 -1.25
N GLN A 17 5.88 9.23 -2.56
CA GLN A 17 5.50 8.09 -3.38
C GLN A 17 6.54 6.97 -3.29
N GLY A 18 7.83 7.30 -3.38
CA GLY A 18 8.93 6.34 -3.25
C GLY A 18 8.89 5.59 -1.92
N LEU A 19 8.86 6.31 -0.81
CA LEU A 19 8.79 5.72 0.55
C LEU A 19 7.55 4.86 0.73
N TYR A 20 6.38 5.32 0.25
CA TYR A 20 5.15 4.55 0.32
C TYR A 20 5.26 3.22 -0.44
N TRP A 21 5.81 3.24 -1.66
CA TRP A 21 5.93 2.01 -2.45
C TRP A 21 7.03 1.08 -1.95
N MET A 22 8.10 1.61 -1.34
CA MET A 22 9.07 0.80 -0.59
C MET A 22 8.43 0.10 0.61
N TYR A 23 7.64 0.84 1.38
CA TYR A 23 6.88 0.32 2.50
C TYR A 23 5.84 -0.74 2.03
N PHE A 24 5.14 -0.48 0.92
CA PHE A 24 4.23 -1.43 0.30
C PHE A 24 4.94 -2.75 -0.06
N ALA A 25 6.12 -2.67 -0.69
CA ALA A 25 6.91 -3.84 -1.03
C ALA A 25 7.31 -4.65 0.21
N ALA A 26 7.77 -3.99 1.26
CA ALA A 26 8.20 -4.65 2.50
C ALA A 26 7.07 -5.46 3.15
N ILE A 27 5.85 -4.93 3.18
CA ILE A 27 4.69 -5.63 3.77
C ILE A 27 4.10 -6.66 2.81
N MET A 28 3.81 -6.29 1.55
CA MET A 28 3.07 -7.17 0.66
C MET A 28 3.94 -8.25 0.02
N SER A 29 5.09 -7.87 -0.55
CA SER A 29 5.91 -8.83 -1.31
C SER A 29 6.67 -9.80 -0.41
N PHE A 30 6.96 -9.40 0.83
CA PHE A 30 7.64 -10.26 1.80
C PHE A 30 6.71 -10.90 2.83
N SER A 31 5.39 -10.73 2.69
CA SER A 31 4.38 -11.32 3.58
C SER A 31 4.52 -12.83 3.68
N GLY A 32 4.66 -13.50 2.54
CA GLY A 32 4.81 -14.95 2.49
C GLY A 32 6.07 -15.42 3.23
N PHE A 33 7.20 -14.75 3.03
CA PHE A 33 8.45 -15.12 3.72
C PHE A 33 8.32 -14.91 5.24
N PHE A 34 7.80 -13.77 5.68
CA PHE A 34 7.64 -13.44 7.09
C PHE A 34 6.67 -14.38 7.81
N LEU A 35 5.48 -14.57 7.25
CA LEU A 35 4.45 -15.38 7.88
C LEU A 35 4.77 -16.89 7.87
N LEU A 36 5.35 -17.40 6.76
CA LEU A 36 5.81 -18.80 6.72
C LEU A 36 6.90 -19.08 7.76
N SER A 37 7.86 -18.15 7.94
CA SER A 37 8.89 -18.28 8.97
C SER A 37 8.32 -18.23 10.40
N GLY A 38 7.17 -17.55 10.58
CA GLY A 38 6.42 -17.51 11.83
C GLY A 38 5.51 -18.73 12.08
N GLY A 39 5.52 -19.73 11.17
CA GLY A 39 4.74 -20.97 11.32
C GLY A 39 3.34 -20.95 10.68
N PHE A 40 3.00 -19.92 9.90
CA PHE A 40 1.74 -19.90 9.15
C PHE A 40 1.76 -20.83 7.96
N THR A 41 0.62 -21.42 7.64
CA THR A 41 0.43 -22.18 6.39
C THR A 41 0.06 -21.24 5.24
N ASN A 42 0.28 -21.68 3.99
CA ASN A 42 -0.11 -20.91 2.80
C ASN A 42 -1.61 -20.56 2.78
N THR A 43 -2.45 -21.49 3.26
CA THR A 43 -3.90 -21.25 3.38
C THR A 43 -4.21 -20.14 4.36
N GLN A 44 -3.58 -20.12 5.54
CA GLN A 44 -3.76 -19.07 6.54
C GLN A 44 -3.30 -17.70 6.01
N ILE A 45 -2.19 -17.64 5.28
CA ILE A 45 -1.69 -16.42 4.63
C ILE A 45 -2.71 -15.90 3.61
N GLY A 46 -3.27 -16.79 2.79
CA GLY A 46 -4.31 -16.43 1.81
C GLY A 46 -5.58 -15.89 2.47
N ILE A 47 -6.06 -16.55 3.54
CA ILE A 47 -7.22 -16.10 4.33
C ILE A 47 -6.94 -14.73 4.96
N LEU A 48 -5.76 -14.55 5.56
CA LEU A 48 -5.36 -13.29 6.17
C LEU A 48 -5.37 -12.14 5.16
N ALA A 49 -4.79 -12.36 3.99
CA ALA A 49 -4.77 -11.37 2.91
C ALA A 49 -6.18 -11.05 2.39
N ALA A 50 -7.05 -12.06 2.27
CA ALA A 50 -8.44 -11.88 1.86
C ALA A 50 -9.24 -11.05 2.88
N ILE A 51 -9.13 -11.35 4.17
CA ILE A 51 -9.78 -10.61 5.25
C ILE A 51 -9.27 -9.17 5.27
N ALA A 52 -7.96 -8.94 5.19
CA ALA A 52 -7.37 -7.61 5.16
C ALA A 52 -7.85 -6.80 3.94
N GLY A 53 -7.94 -7.42 2.76
CA GLY A 53 -8.48 -6.81 1.56
C GLY A 53 -9.95 -6.43 1.68
N LEU A 54 -10.77 -7.32 2.23
CA LEU A 54 -12.20 -7.06 2.45
C LEU A 54 -12.40 -5.92 3.46
N LEU A 55 -11.65 -5.95 4.57
CA LEU A 55 -11.68 -4.91 5.59
C LEU A 55 -11.32 -3.54 5.01
N SER A 56 -10.24 -3.47 4.21
CA SER A 56 -9.84 -2.22 3.56
C SER A 56 -10.89 -1.74 2.55
N ALA A 57 -11.50 -2.64 1.78
CA ALA A 57 -12.54 -2.28 0.82
C ALA A 57 -13.79 -1.68 1.49
N VAL A 58 -14.16 -2.19 2.66
CA VAL A 58 -15.30 -1.65 3.45
C VAL A 58 -14.93 -0.33 4.13
N LEU A 59 -13.72 -0.21 4.66
CA LEU A 59 -13.27 0.99 5.38
C LEU A 59 -12.90 2.15 4.46
N GLN A 60 -12.49 1.89 3.20
CA GLN A 60 -12.10 2.95 2.26
C GLN A 60 -13.20 4.01 2.05
N PRO A 61 -14.45 3.68 1.68
CA PRO A 61 -15.48 4.68 1.49
C PRO A 61 -15.85 5.41 2.79
N VAL A 62 -15.79 4.73 3.94
CA VAL A 62 -16.05 5.34 5.25
C VAL A 62 -14.99 6.40 5.57
N LEU A 63 -13.72 6.04 5.41
CA LEU A 63 -12.61 6.99 5.64
C LEU A 63 -12.60 8.14 4.63
N ALA A 64 -12.91 7.86 3.35
CA ALA A 64 -13.02 8.89 2.33
C ALA A 64 -14.14 9.87 2.67
N GLY A 65 -15.33 9.38 3.01
CA GLY A 65 -16.45 10.22 3.44
C GLY A 65 -16.14 11.04 4.71
N TYR A 66 -15.35 10.50 5.62
CA TYR A 66 -14.86 11.26 6.78
C TYR A 66 -13.86 12.35 6.36
N ALA A 67 -12.93 12.03 5.45
CA ALA A 67 -11.92 12.98 4.98
C ALA A 67 -12.52 14.18 4.24
N ASP A 68 -13.66 13.98 3.57
CA ASP A 68 -14.37 15.02 2.81
C ASP A 68 -15.17 16.00 3.70
N GLN A 69 -15.35 15.69 4.99
CA GLN A 69 -16.08 16.58 5.89
C GLN A 69 -15.30 17.88 6.16
N PRO A 70 -15.99 19.04 6.26
CA PRO A 70 -15.34 20.33 6.55
C PRO A 70 -14.55 20.32 7.87
N GLN A 71 -15.04 19.58 8.87
CA GLN A 71 -14.43 19.50 10.20
C GLN A 71 -13.32 18.44 10.32
N SER A 72 -13.11 17.61 9.28
CA SER A 72 -12.08 16.57 9.30
C SER A 72 -10.66 17.18 9.34
N PRO A 73 -9.68 16.47 9.87
CA PRO A 73 -8.29 16.88 9.79
C PRO A 73 -7.85 16.98 8.31
N SER A 74 -6.79 17.75 8.03
CA SER A 74 -6.24 17.81 6.68
C SER A 74 -5.81 16.43 6.21
N LEU A 75 -5.87 16.17 4.90
CA LEU A 75 -5.47 14.91 4.28
C LEU A 75 -4.05 14.48 4.71
N LYS A 76 -3.13 15.44 4.82
CA LYS A 76 -1.79 15.23 5.37
C LYS A 76 -1.82 14.66 6.79
N LYS A 77 -2.62 15.26 7.68
CA LYS A 77 -2.75 14.79 9.07
C LYS A 77 -3.37 13.39 9.13
N LEU A 78 -4.36 13.12 8.28
CA LEU A 78 -4.98 11.80 8.20
C LEU A 78 -3.96 10.72 7.82
N ILE A 79 -3.13 10.98 6.79
CA ILE A 79 -2.06 10.06 6.38
C ILE A 79 -1.04 9.87 7.52
N GLN A 80 -0.66 10.94 8.22
CA GLN A 80 0.24 10.85 9.38
C GLN A 80 -0.35 9.99 10.50
N MET A 81 -1.65 10.10 10.79
CA MET A 81 -2.33 9.26 11.79
C MET A 81 -2.31 7.78 11.38
N LEU A 82 -2.53 7.48 10.10
CA LEU A 82 -2.47 6.11 9.59
C LEU A 82 -1.03 5.54 9.69
N TYR A 83 0.00 6.33 9.37
CA TYR A 83 1.39 5.90 9.56
C TYR A 83 1.74 5.70 11.04
N PHE A 84 1.23 6.55 11.91
CA PHE A 84 1.44 6.38 13.35
C PHE A 84 0.78 5.10 13.89
N LEU A 85 -0.45 4.82 13.45
CA LEU A 85 -1.12 3.55 13.78
C LEU A 85 -0.34 2.36 13.24
N GLN A 86 0.19 2.46 12.01
CA GLN A 86 1.05 1.44 11.43
C GLN A 86 2.31 1.18 12.29
N LEU A 87 2.93 2.23 12.79
CA LEU A 87 4.11 2.11 13.65
C LEU A 87 3.77 1.30 14.92
N ILE A 88 2.63 1.57 15.54
CA ILE A 88 2.15 0.82 16.71
C ILE A 88 1.96 -0.67 16.38
N LEU A 89 1.32 -0.97 15.24
CA LEU A 89 1.10 -2.37 14.82
C LEU A 89 2.40 -3.12 14.59
N VAL A 90 3.37 -2.47 13.93
CA VAL A 90 4.66 -3.11 13.61
C VAL A 90 5.54 -3.27 14.85
N ILE A 91 5.52 -2.31 15.78
CA ILE A 91 6.17 -2.48 17.08
C ILE A 91 5.52 -3.64 17.86
N GLY A 92 4.20 -3.75 17.82
CA GLY A 92 3.47 -4.88 18.39
C GLY A 92 3.90 -6.23 17.84
N LEU A 93 4.29 -6.32 16.56
CA LEU A 93 4.83 -7.55 15.97
C LEU A 93 6.10 -8.04 16.63
N PHE A 94 6.98 -7.14 17.12
CA PHE A 94 8.17 -7.53 17.87
C PHE A 94 7.85 -8.13 19.23
N LEU A 95 6.76 -7.68 19.83
CA LEU A 95 6.31 -8.13 21.15
C LEU A 95 5.41 -9.38 21.06
N SER A 96 5.03 -9.76 19.83
CA SER A 96 4.11 -10.86 19.63
C SER A 96 4.85 -12.20 19.60
N HIS A 97 4.48 -13.08 20.52
CA HIS A 97 4.94 -14.48 20.58
C HIS A 97 3.82 -15.47 20.21
N SER A 98 2.62 -14.98 19.92
CA SER A 98 1.45 -15.79 19.58
C SER A 98 1.17 -15.72 18.07
N LEU A 99 0.94 -16.87 17.44
CA LEU A 99 0.59 -16.97 16.03
C LEU A 99 -0.68 -16.14 15.71
N ILE A 100 -1.70 -16.20 16.56
CA ILE A 100 -2.95 -15.46 16.38
C ILE A 100 -2.69 -13.95 16.43
N LEU A 101 -1.95 -13.48 17.44
CA LEU A 101 -1.63 -12.06 17.60
C LEU A 101 -0.78 -11.55 16.44
N THR A 102 0.23 -12.32 16.00
CA THR A 102 1.04 -11.98 14.82
C THR A 102 0.16 -11.87 13.57
N GLY A 103 -0.77 -12.79 13.37
CA GLY A 103 -1.72 -12.76 12.25
C GLY A 103 -2.61 -11.52 12.29
N LEU A 104 -3.18 -11.18 13.44
CA LEU A 104 -4.02 -10.01 13.62
C LEU A 104 -3.24 -8.71 13.35
N LEU A 105 -2.06 -8.56 13.92
CA LEU A 105 -1.23 -7.37 13.74
C LEU A 105 -0.76 -7.21 12.29
N TYR A 106 -0.32 -8.31 11.67
CA TYR A 106 0.14 -8.28 10.28
C TYR A 106 -1.01 -8.06 9.30
N GLY A 107 -2.16 -8.71 9.50
CA GLY A 107 -3.37 -8.51 8.70
C GLY A 107 -3.89 -7.08 8.80
N SER A 108 -3.90 -6.50 10.00
CA SER A 108 -4.24 -5.08 10.21
C SER A 108 -3.25 -4.15 9.50
N SER A 109 -1.96 -4.49 9.50
CA SER A 109 -0.92 -3.76 8.76
C SER A 109 -1.17 -3.77 7.25
N ILE A 110 -1.56 -4.92 6.69
CA ILE A 110 -1.95 -5.04 5.26
C ILE A 110 -3.18 -4.17 4.97
N ALA A 111 -4.20 -4.22 5.81
CA ALA A 111 -5.41 -3.44 5.63
C ALA A 111 -5.12 -1.92 5.66
N LEU A 112 -4.34 -1.44 6.63
CA LEU A 112 -3.92 -0.04 6.70
C LEU A 112 -3.12 0.40 5.47
N LEU A 113 -2.19 -0.43 5.01
CA LEU A 113 -1.43 -0.18 3.80
C LEU A 113 -2.34 0.09 2.60
N GLN A 114 -3.34 -0.76 2.39
CA GLN A 114 -4.29 -0.61 1.29
C GLN A 114 -5.17 0.64 1.46
N LEU A 115 -5.59 0.96 2.69
CA LEU A 115 -6.34 2.17 3.01
C LEU A 115 -5.55 3.45 2.69
N MET A 116 -4.24 3.45 2.87
CA MET A 116 -3.39 4.62 2.63
C MET A 116 -3.21 4.96 1.15
N THR A 117 -3.31 3.99 0.24
CA THR A 117 -3.06 4.17 -1.20
C THR A 117 -3.85 5.33 -1.82
N PRO A 118 -5.20 5.38 -1.69
CA PRO A 118 -5.97 6.47 -2.27
C PRO A 118 -5.67 7.83 -1.62
N PHE A 119 -5.40 7.87 -0.31
CA PHE A 119 -5.08 9.11 0.38
C PHE A 119 -3.76 9.73 -0.06
N ILE A 120 -2.73 8.90 -0.28
CA ILE A 120 -1.45 9.38 -0.82
C ILE A 120 -1.63 9.93 -2.23
N ASN A 121 -2.40 9.25 -3.08
CA ASN A 121 -2.70 9.74 -4.42
C ASN A 121 -3.51 11.04 -4.38
N SER A 122 -4.53 11.13 -3.50
CA SER A 122 -5.32 12.33 -3.30
C SER A 122 -4.50 13.52 -2.80
N LEU A 123 -3.49 13.28 -1.96
CA LEU A 123 -2.57 14.34 -1.50
C LEU A 123 -1.85 15.03 -2.67
N GLY A 124 -1.42 14.26 -3.67
CA GLY A 124 -0.81 14.81 -4.88
C GLY A 124 -1.79 15.59 -5.73
N MET A 125 -2.97 15.03 -5.98
CA MET A 125 -4.01 15.69 -6.79
C MET A 125 -4.51 16.97 -6.12
N GLU A 126 -4.73 16.96 -4.80
CA GLU A 126 -5.14 18.13 -4.04
C GLU A 126 -4.08 19.21 -4.06
N SER A 127 -2.79 18.84 -4.02
CA SER A 127 -1.68 19.80 -4.15
C SER A 127 -1.69 20.50 -5.52
N ILE A 128 -2.06 19.78 -6.60
CA ILE A 128 -2.25 20.36 -7.94
C ILE A 128 -3.44 21.31 -7.94
N ASN A 129 -4.56 20.93 -7.35
CA ASN A 129 -5.77 21.75 -7.24
C ASN A 129 -5.52 23.05 -6.46
N GLN A 130 -4.57 23.02 -5.51
CA GLN A 130 -4.12 24.21 -4.76
C GLN A 130 -3.17 25.13 -5.58
N GLY A 131 -2.92 24.82 -6.86
CA GLY A 131 -2.10 25.63 -7.76
C GLY A 131 -0.60 25.37 -7.64
N HIS A 132 -0.18 24.30 -6.97
CA HIS A 132 1.24 23.92 -6.93
C HIS A 132 1.65 23.19 -8.22
N SER A 133 2.86 23.45 -8.67
CA SER A 133 3.44 22.71 -9.80
C SER A 133 3.85 21.31 -9.32
N LEU A 134 3.17 20.26 -9.83
CA LEU A 134 3.46 18.88 -9.48
C LEU A 134 3.25 17.97 -10.70
N ASN A 135 4.30 17.27 -11.10
CA ASN A 135 4.20 16.23 -12.13
C ASN A 135 3.85 14.91 -11.45
N PHE A 136 2.54 14.62 -11.35
CA PHE A 136 2.01 13.42 -10.70
C PHE A 136 2.52 12.13 -11.34
N GLY A 137 2.54 12.08 -12.68
CA GLY A 137 2.97 10.88 -13.43
C GLY A 137 4.44 10.52 -13.14
N LEU A 138 5.33 11.51 -13.17
CA LEU A 138 6.74 11.32 -12.86
C LEU A 138 6.94 10.85 -11.40
N ALA A 139 6.29 11.52 -10.46
CA ALA A 139 6.40 11.17 -9.05
C ALA A 139 5.86 9.75 -8.77
N ARG A 140 4.74 9.37 -9.42
CA ARG A 140 4.18 8.03 -9.31
C ARG A 140 5.09 6.98 -9.95
N GLY A 141 5.75 7.29 -11.08
CA GLY A 141 6.75 6.43 -11.72
C GLY A 141 7.97 6.18 -10.83
N MET A 142 8.47 7.21 -10.13
CA MET A 142 9.55 7.06 -9.13
C MET A 142 9.19 6.08 -8.01
N GLY A 143 7.92 6.00 -7.63
CA GLY A 143 7.44 4.99 -6.70
C GLY A 143 7.69 3.55 -7.18
N SER A 144 7.52 3.27 -8.45
CA SER A 144 7.77 1.94 -9.02
C SER A 144 9.26 1.58 -9.02
N VAL A 145 10.12 2.56 -9.30
CA VAL A 145 11.59 2.39 -9.21
C VAL A 145 12.00 2.10 -7.76
N ALA A 146 11.48 2.88 -6.81
CA ALA A 146 11.75 2.69 -5.38
C ALA A 146 11.28 1.31 -4.89
N TYR A 147 10.10 0.84 -5.35
CA TYR A 147 9.60 -0.51 -5.09
C TYR A 147 10.60 -1.58 -5.56
N ALA A 148 11.09 -1.48 -6.79
CA ALA A 148 12.05 -2.46 -7.33
C ALA A 148 13.37 -2.44 -6.54
N CYS A 149 13.88 -1.26 -6.20
CA CYS A 149 15.10 -1.10 -5.41
C CYS A 149 14.97 -1.76 -4.03
N ILE A 150 13.89 -1.51 -3.30
CA ILE A 150 13.72 -2.10 -1.97
C ILE A 150 13.50 -3.61 -2.03
N CYS A 151 12.80 -4.13 -3.04
CA CYS A 151 12.67 -5.57 -3.24
C CYS A 151 14.04 -6.25 -3.38
N TYR A 152 14.95 -5.65 -4.14
CA TYR A 152 16.31 -6.16 -4.30
C TYR A 152 17.11 -6.07 -2.99
N ILE A 153 17.14 -4.89 -2.36
CA ILE A 153 17.88 -4.64 -1.12
C ILE A 153 17.35 -5.52 0.02
N LEU A 154 16.04 -5.53 0.23
CA LEU A 154 15.43 -6.30 1.30
C LEU A 154 15.52 -7.81 1.05
N GLY A 155 15.53 -8.24 -0.22
CA GLY A 155 15.80 -9.62 -0.59
C GLY A 155 17.18 -10.09 -0.13
N ILE A 156 18.22 -9.28 -0.29
CA ILE A 156 19.57 -9.58 0.20
C ILE A 156 19.62 -9.56 1.74
N ILE A 157 18.98 -8.56 2.35
CA ILE A 157 18.97 -8.39 3.81
C ILE A 157 18.25 -9.58 4.48
N THR A 158 17.13 -10.02 3.95
CA THR A 158 16.34 -11.14 4.51
C THR A 158 17.11 -12.47 4.46
N VAL A 159 17.95 -12.68 3.46
CA VAL A 159 18.81 -13.87 3.39
C VAL A 159 19.86 -13.86 4.49
N LYS A 160 20.41 -12.69 4.87
CA LYS A 160 21.47 -12.55 5.88
C LYS A 160 20.94 -12.40 7.30
N ALA A 161 19.91 -11.57 7.48
CA ALA A 161 19.39 -11.17 8.80
C ALA A 161 18.05 -11.88 9.16
N GLY A 162 17.53 -12.70 8.27
CA GLY A 162 16.28 -13.44 8.51
C GLY A 162 15.02 -12.57 8.49
N PRO A 163 13.87 -13.14 8.93
CA PRO A 163 12.56 -12.52 8.81
C PRO A 163 12.39 -11.25 9.65
N VAL A 164 13.15 -11.09 10.73
CA VAL A 164 13.11 -9.90 11.60
C VAL A 164 13.50 -8.62 10.86
N SER A 165 14.25 -8.72 9.77
CA SER A 165 14.62 -7.58 8.92
C SER A 165 13.40 -6.86 8.32
N ILE A 166 12.29 -7.57 8.10
CA ILE A 166 11.08 -7.01 7.49
C ILE A 166 10.43 -5.97 8.39
N PRO A 167 10.01 -6.27 9.63
CA PRO A 167 9.41 -5.27 10.52
C PRO A 167 10.39 -4.13 10.84
N ILE A 168 11.70 -4.38 10.94
CA ILE A 168 12.69 -3.30 11.11
C ILE A 168 12.66 -2.35 9.93
N THR A 169 12.70 -2.88 8.70
CA THR A 169 12.61 -2.06 7.48
C THR A 169 11.31 -1.26 7.43
N VAL A 170 10.20 -1.86 7.81
CA VAL A 170 8.89 -1.18 7.86
C VAL A 170 8.91 -0.02 8.88
N ILE A 171 9.49 -0.21 10.07
CA ILE A 171 9.63 0.86 11.07
C ILE A 171 10.44 2.02 10.49
N VAL A 172 11.61 1.74 9.91
CA VAL A 172 12.49 2.76 9.32
C VAL A 172 11.75 3.54 8.23
N LEU A 173 11.11 2.83 7.30
CA LEU A 173 10.36 3.48 6.20
C LEU A 173 9.17 4.29 6.71
N THR A 174 8.48 3.82 7.75
CA THR A 174 7.37 4.54 8.38
C THR A 174 7.84 5.83 9.04
N LEU A 175 8.95 5.79 9.77
CA LEU A 175 9.56 6.97 10.40
C LEU A 175 10.03 7.99 9.35
N LEU A 176 10.68 7.54 8.29
CA LEU A 176 11.08 8.40 7.17
C LEU A 176 9.86 9.03 6.49
N SER A 177 8.78 8.26 6.29
CA SER A 177 7.54 8.76 5.70
C SER A 177 6.87 9.82 6.57
N LEU A 178 6.85 9.62 7.88
CA LEU A 178 6.36 10.63 8.84
C LEU A 178 7.21 11.90 8.78
N GLY A 179 8.54 11.76 8.75
CA GLY A 179 9.46 12.90 8.65
C GLY A 179 9.24 13.74 7.40
N ILE A 180 9.18 13.11 6.23
CA ILE A 180 8.98 13.84 4.97
C ILE A 180 7.57 14.46 4.88
N LEU A 181 6.55 13.80 5.44
CA LEU A 181 5.20 14.35 5.51
C LEU A 181 5.13 15.58 6.41
N ILE A 182 5.90 15.65 7.49
CA ILE A 182 5.97 16.86 8.33
C ILE A 182 6.51 18.04 7.51
N LEU A 183 7.54 17.80 6.70
CA LEU A 183 8.17 18.82 5.87
C LEU A 183 7.35 19.19 4.62
N PHE A 184 6.41 18.34 4.19
CA PHE A 184 5.62 18.58 3.00
C PHE A 184 4.64 19.74 3.18
N PRO A 185 4.74 20.79 2.37
CA PRO A 185 3.87 21.97 2.50
C PRO A 185 2.47 21.66 1.97
N PHE A 186 1.57 21.34 2.86
CA PHE A 186 0.17 21.06 2.54
C PHE A 186 -0.72 21.75 3.58
N SER A 187 -1.65 22.55 3.12
CA SER A 187 -2.69 23.18 3.92
C SER A 187 -4.05 22.66 3.47
N LYS A 188 -4.97 22.44 4.41
CA LYS A 188 -6.37 22.15 4.02
C LYS A 188 -6.88 23.39 3.28
N ALA A 189 -7.35 23.22 2.04
CA ALA A 189 -8.05 24.30 1.35
C ALA A 189 -9.18 24.77 2.26
N LYS A 190 -9.23 26.07 2.56
CA LYS A 190 -10.43 26.66 3.15
C LYS A 190 -11.54 26.37 2.17
N SER A 191 -12.56 25.67 2.63
CA SER A 191 -13.82 25.55 1.92
C SER A 191 -14.42 26.95 1.82
N ASP A 192 -13.95 27.74 0.87
CA ASP A 192 -14.71 28.90 0.44
C ASP A 192 -15.99 28.35 -0.15
N SER A 193 -17.08 28.75 0.47
CA SER A 193 -18.46 28.37 0.13
C SER A 193 -18.92 28.82 -1.25
N THR A 194 -17.98 29.15 -2.12
CA THR A 194 -18.13 29.47 -3.53
C THR A 194 -17.65 28.36 -4.45
N ALA A 195 -17.57 27.11 -3.96
CA ALA A 195 -17.52 25.99 -4.88
C ALA A 195 -18.84 25.98 -5.64
N THR A 196 -18.79 26.72 -6.76
CA THR A 196 -19.59 26.59 -7.98
C THR A 196 -20.57 25.43 -7.88
N ASN A 197 -21.83 25.74 -8.13
CA ASN A 197 -22.92 24.87 -8.52
C ASN A 197 -22.47 23.78 -9.52
N ALA A 198 -21.62 22.85 -9.09
CA ALA A 198 -21.64 21.53 -9.67
C ALA A 198 -23.06 21.05 -9.39
N PRO A 199 -23.85 20.72 -10.42
CA PRO A 199 -25.20 20.27 -10.22
C PRO A 199 -25.09 19.16 -9.18
N LYS A 200 -25.72 19.32 -8.01
CA LYS A 200 -26.09 18.20 -7.14
C LYS A 200 -26.89 17.32 -8.08
N SER A 201 -26.20 16.43 -8.76
CA SER A 201 -26.82 15.33 -9.45
C SER A 201 -27.72 14.75 -8.37
N SER A 202 -29.02 14.90 -8.55
CA SER A 202 -30.03 14.15 -7.87
C SER A 202 -29.68 12.70 -8.19
N SER A 203 -28.82 12.19 -7.36
CA SER A 203 -28.30 10.86 -7.44
C SER A 203 -29.47 9.95 -7.11
N ASP A 204 -30.05 9.37 -8.13
CA ASP A 204 -30.61 8.05 -7.99
C ASP A 204 -29.51 7.19 -7.38
N ASN A 205 -29.53 7.07 -6.04
CA ASN A 205 -28.52 6.41 -5.21
C ASN A 205 -28.49 4.90 -5.44
N ASN A 206 -28.90 4.44 -6.59
CA ASN A 206 -28.97 3.03 -6.94
C ASN A 206 -27.73 2.67 -7.79
N PRO A 207 -26.64 2.15 -7.19
CA PRO A 207 -25.41 1.83 -7.92
C PRO A 207 -25.67 0.86 -9.07
N ILE A 208 -26.66 -0.02 -8.94
CA ILE A 208 -27.06 -0.98 -9.98
C ILE A 208 -27.58 -0.25 -11.22
N LEU A 209 -28.36 0.81 -11.03
CA LEU A 209 -28.89 1.62 -12.13
C LEU A 209 -27.80 2.36 -12.89
N PHE A 210 -26.78 2.84 -12.17
CA PHE A 210 -25.59 3.48 -12.74
C PHE A 210 -24.83 2.51 -13.66
N PHE A 211 -24.53 1.31 -13.20
CA PHE A 211 -23.81 0.29 -13.99
C PHE A 211 -24.62 -0.16 -15.22
N ARG A 212 -25.94 -0.23 -15.11
CA ARG A 212 -26.83 -0.56 -16.23
C ARG A 212 -26.89 0.57 -17.26
N LYS A 213 -26.84 1.83 -16.84
CA LYS A 213 -26.83 3.02 -17.71
C LYS A 213 -25.52 3.15 -18.47
N TYR A 214 -24.38 2.88 -17.83
CA TYR A 214 -23.05 3.06 -18.41
C TYR A 214 -22.35 1.73 -18.71
N LYS A 215 -22.92 0.93 -19.61
CA LYS A 215 -22.44 -0.43 -19.96
C LYS A 215 -20.95 -0.47 -20.38
N ARG A 216 -20.48 0.51 -21.17
CA ARG A 216 -19.07 0.58 -21.61
C ARG A 216 -18.13 0.79 -20.45
N PHE A 217 -18.48 1.66 -19.52
CA PHE A 217 -17.71 1.88 -18.29
C PHE A 217 -17.67 0.62 -17.41
N SER A 218 -18.80 -0.06 -17.26
CA SER A 218 -18.90 -1.31 -16.50
C SER A 218 -18.02 -2.42 -17.09
N LEU A 219 -17.93 -2.51 -18.42
CA LEU A 219 -17.08 -3.49 -19.10
C LEU A 219 -15.59 -3.19 -18.91
N VAL A 220 -15.18 -1.92 -18.98
CA VAL A 220 -13.81 -1.49 -18.68
C VAL A 220 -13.46 -1.80 -17.22
N LEU A 221 -14.37 -1.50 -16.29
CA LEU A 221 -14.17 -1.79 -14.86
C LEU A 221 -13.98 -3.29 -14.61
N LEU A 222 -14.78 -4.13 -15.27
CA LEU A 222 -14.64 -5.59 -15.20
C LEU A 222 -13.26 -6.05 -15.69
N GLY A 223 -12.78 -5.50 -16.80
CA GLY A 223 -11.42 -5.77 -17.30
C GLY A 223 -10.33 -5.36 -16.28
N CYS A 224 -10.46 -4.20 -15.66
CA CYS A 224 -9.56 -3.73 -14.62
C CYS A 224 -9.56 -4.67 -13.40
N ILE A 225 -10.71 -5.24 -13.01
CA ILE A 225 -10.81 -6.19 -11.90
C ILE A 225 -9.96 -7.44 -12.19
N PHE A 226 -10.05 -8.01 -13.40
CA PHE A 226 -9.25 -9.20 -13.76
C PHE A 226 -7.74 -8.91 -13.78
N ILE A 227 -7.33 -7.76 -14.31
CA ILE A 227 -5.92 -7.34 -14.32
C ILE A 227 -5.42 -7.17 -12.87
N TYR A 228 -6.21 -6.51 -12.01
CA TYR A 228 -5.86 -6.29 -10.62
C TYR A 228 -5.81 -7.59 -9.82
N LEU A 229 -6.74 -8.51 -10.06
CA LEU A 229 -6.74 -9.83 -9.44
C LEU A 229 -5.45 -10.60 -9.75
N SER A 230 -5.03 -10.62 -11.01
CA SER A 230 -3.77 -11.25 -11.43
C SER A 230 -2.56 -10.63 -10.72
N HIS A 231 -2.54 -9.30 -10.64
CA HIS A 231 -1.47 -8.56 -9.95
C HIS A 231 -1.40 -8.90 -8.45
N VAL A 232 -2.54 -8.95 -7.76
CA VAL A 232 -2.62 -9.29 -6.32
C VAL A 232 -2.17 -10.73 -6.08
N LEU A 233 -2.61 -11.68 -6.90
CA LEU A 233 -2.19 -13.09 -6.79
C LEU A 233 -0.68 -13.22 -6.95
N LEU A 234 -0.09 -12.59 -7.95
CA LEU A 234 1.35 -12.63 -8.15
C LEU A 234 2.11 -12.02 -6.96
N ASN A 235 1.69 -10.87 -6.46
CA ASN A 235 2.37 -10.23 -5.34
C ASN A 235 2.33 -11.05 -4.05
N ASN A 236 1.19 -11.66 -3.74
CA ASN A 236 1.03 -12.43 -2.51
C ASN A 236 1.72 -13.80 -2.55
N PHE A 237 1.79 -14.44 -3.71
CA PHE A 237 2.29 -15.81 -3.83
C PHE A 237 3.64 -15.94 -4.55
N ASN A 238 4.29 -14.82 -4.90
CA ASN A 238 5.58 -14.82 -5.59
C ASN A 238 6.66 -15.65 -4.87
N PHE A 239 6.72 -15.52 -3.54
CA PHE A 239 7.69 -16.27 -2.73
C PHE A 239 7.41 -17.78 -2.76
N GLN A 240 6.16 -18.19 -2.64
CA GLN A 240 5.76 -19.60 -2.70
C GLN A 240 6.02 -20.22 -4.07
N ILE A 241 5.78 -19.46 -5.13
CA ILE A 241 6.06 -19.89 -6.51
C ILE A 241 7.57 -20.09 -6.71
N ALA A 242 8.38 -19.17 -6.20
CA ALA A 242 9.84 -19.25 -6.26
C ALA A 242 10.38 -20.47 -5.51
N LEU A 243 9.88 -20.73 -4.29
CA LEU A 243 10.22 -21.92 -3.51
C LEU A 243 9.85 -23.23 -4.23
N ALA A 244 8.66 -23.29 -4.82
CA ALA A 244 8.20 -24.48 -5.55
C ALA A 244 9.08 -24.79 -6.76
N LYS A 245 9.60 -23.78 -7.45
CA LYS A 245 10.54 -23.96 -8.57
C LYS A 245 11.97 -24.23 -8.10
N GLY A 246 12.46 -23.55 -7.07
CA GLY A 246 13.81 -23.72 -6.51
C GLY A 246 13.97 -25.04 -5.77
N GLY A 247 12.97 -25.47 -5.00
CA GLY A 247 12.97 -26.73 -4.26
C GLY A 247 13.05 -27.98 -5.15
N ARG A 248 12.55 -27.91 -6.37
CA ARG A 248 12.72 -29.00 -7.34
C ARG A 248 14.17 -29.17 -7.80
N LYS A 249 14.93 -28.08 -7.98
CA LYS A 249 16.34 -28.14 -8.36
C LYS A 249 17.22 -28.73 -7.25
N CYS A 250 17.00 -28.35 -6.00
CA CYS A 250 17.76 -28.90 -4.86
C CYS A 250 17.45 -30.38 -4.64
N ARG A 251 16.20 -30.83 -4.80
CA ARG A 251 15.82 -32.24 -4.62
C ARG A 251 16.37 -33.14 -5.71
N ASN A 252 16.47 -32.68 -6.96
CA ASN A 252 17.08 -33.43 -8.05
C ASN A 252 18.63 -33.47 -7.95
N GLY A 253 19.26 -32.43 -7.37
CA GLY A 253 20.70 -32.42 -7.11
C GLY A 253 21.12 -33.47 -6.06
N ASN A 254 20.36 -33.56 -4.96
CA ASN A 254 20.64 -34.55 -3.90
C ASN A 254 20.35 -36.00 -4.31
N SER A 255 19.42 -36.24 -5.23
CA SER A 255 19.16 -37.61 -5.74
C SER A 255 20.26 -38.14 -6.64
N LEU A 256 21.04 -37.25 -7.28
CA LEU A 256 22.18 -37.65 -8.11
C LEU A 256 23.48 -37.86 -7.29
N SER A 257 23.61 -37.15 -6.15
CA SER A 257 24.73 -37.33 -5.23
C SER A 257 24.66 -38.69 -4.50
N ASN A 258 23.47 -39.15 -4.14
CA ASN A 258 23.30 -40.42 -3.41
C ASN A 258 23.42 -41.67 -4.29
N ARG A 259 23.52 -41.56 -5.64
CA ARG A 259 23.76 -42.71 -6.55
C ARG A 259 25.24 -42.93 -6.86
N ARG A 260 26.17 -42.16 -6.34
CA ARG A 260 27.62 -42.35 -6.54
C ARG A 260 28.32 -43.02 -5.39
N HIS A 261 27.61 -43.45 -4.36
CA HIS A 261 28.15 -44.13 -3.19
C HIS A 261 27.47 -45.49 -2.91
N MET A 262 26.95 -46.17 -3.98
CA MET A 262 26.60 -47.61 -3.94
C MET A 262 27.39 -48.37 -5.01
#